data_7c9050bd0fe248f0bd36993aa4bc8f3d
#
_entry.id   7c9050bd0fe248f0bd36993aa4bc8f3d
#
_cell.length_a   1.000
_cell.length_b   1.000
_cell.length_c   1.000
_cell.angle_alpha   90.00
_cell.angle_beta   90.00
_cell.angle_gamma   90.00
#
_symmetry.space_group_name_H-M   'P 1'
#
loop_
_entity.id
_entity.type
_entity.pdbx_description
1 polymer ?
#
loop_
_entity_poly.entity_id
_entity_poly.type
_entity_poly.pdbx_seq_one_letter_code
_entity_poly.pdbx_strand_id
1 'polypeptide(L)'
;MCKCIYCNSEDLSVSDIISYALTGTKLTRRFVCHKHNAFTNDNFEKRAISNLDFFRSSLGLSDRKGAEIKYKANVIIDGITIPNISVSGRKSIYEDKKRLFPTEENGKKVLVGNIEKLKQKKDVVTEEIKLLDMSDVVVSVTFSIEELFASDEMLHTVAKIAYEWFCAVNEINEFVPECYKEIVDSILMEQPIKDVVEIVVDGNLDYALKDICH
;
A
#
# COMPACT_ATOMS: atom_id res chain seq x y z
N MET A 1 -24.12 26.49 3.55
CA MET A 1 -24.04 25.59 2.38
C MET A 1 -22.60 25.03 2.39
N CYS A 2 -22.41 23.72 2.29
CA CYS A 2 -21.05 23.16 2.28
C CYS A 2 -20.38 23.46 0.96
N LYS A 3 -19.11 23.83 1.02
CA LYS A 3 -18.22 24.01 -0.12
C LYS A 3 -16.96 23.14 0.02
N CYS A 4 -16.22 22.99 -1.04
CA CYS A 4 -14.93 22.30 -1.00
C CYS A 4 -13.93 23.06 -0.14
N ILE A 5 -13.31 22.38 0.83
CA ILE A 5 -12.30 22.97 1.73
C ILE A 5 -10.96 23.25 1.05
N TYR A 6 -10.80 22.89 -0.21
CA TYR A 6 -9.60 23.18 -1.01
C TYR A 6 -9.79 24.34 -1.99
N CYS A 7 -11.03 24.66 -2.43
CA CYS A 7 -11.21 25.65 -3.50
C CYS A 7 -12.61 26.32 -3.53
N ASN A 8 -13.44 26.11 -2.54
CA ASN A 8 -14.81 26.65 -2.48
C ASN A 8 -15.78 26.21 -3.60
N SER A 9 -15.45 25.18 -4.38
CA SER A 9 -16.36 24.60 -5.37
C SER A 9 -17.59 23.99 -4.68
N GLU A 10 -18.74 24.08 -5.34
CA GLU A 10 -20.00 23.46 -4.92
C GLU A 10 -20.23 22.08 -5.58
N ASP A 11 -19.41 21.70 -6.57
CA ASP A 11 -19.43 20.38 -7.20
C ASP A 11 -18.75 19.35 -6.30
N LEU A 12 -19.50 18.80 -5.34
CA LEU A 12 -18.98 18.00 -4.24
C LEU A 12 -19.12 16.50 -4.46
N SER A 13 -18.10 15.76 -4.03
CA SER A 13 -18.08 14.31 -3.86
C SER A 13 -17.89 13.95 -2.39
N VAL A 14 -18.18 12.69 -2.04
CA VAL A 14 -17.89 12.17 -0.70
C VAL A 14 -16.50 11.56 -0.70
N SER A 15 -15.58 12.14 0.08
CA SER A 15 -14.23 11.63 0.33
C SER A 15 -14.17 10.91 1.68
N ASP A 16 -13.45 9.80 1.74
CA ASP A 16 -13.07 9.18 3.01
C ASP A 16 -11.85 9.95 3.54
N ILE A 17 -11.93 10.56 4.73
CA ILE A 17 -10.81 11.30 5.35
C ILE A 17 -9.62 10.35 5.52
N ILE A 18 -9.86 9.20 6.14
CA ILE A 18 -8.90 8.08 6.15
C ILE A 18 -9.41 7.05 5.16
N SER A 19 -8.58 6.70 4.20
CA SER A 19 -8.97 5.78 3.13
C SER A 19 -9.51 4.45 3.70
N TYR A 20 -10.65 3.99 3.17
CA TYR A 20 -11.19 2.66 3.46
C TYR A 20 -10.14 1.55 3.31
N ALA A 21 -9.23 1.72 2.38
CA ALA A 21 -8.17 0.76 2.12
C ALA A 21 -7.20 0.58 3.29
N LEU A 22 -7.05 1.57 4.18
CA LEU A 22 -6.19 1.50 5.37
C LEU A 22 -6.92 0.90 6.57
N THR A 23 -8.23 1.07 6.67
CA THR A 23 -8.99 0.77 7.90
C THR A 23 -9.94 -0.41 7.75
N GLY A 24 -10.22 -0.83 6.51
CA GLY A 24 -11.23 -1.85 6.23
C GLY A 24 -12.66 -1.42 6.54
N THR A 25 -12.87 -0.20 7.02
CA THR A 25 -14.19 0.37 7.37
C THR A 25 -14.35 1.76 6.79
N LYS A 26 -15.61 2.19 6.65
CA LYS A 26 -15.94 3.58 6.27
C LYS A 26 -15.93 4.42 7.52
N LEU A 27 -14.84 5.11 7.76
CA LEU A 27 -14.72 6.08 8.82
C LEU A 27 -15.36 7.42 8.43
N THR A 28 -15.04 8.48 9.17
CA THR A 28 -15.56 9.82 8.93
C THR A 28 -15.36 10.25 7.49
N ARG A 29 -16.44 10.69 6.87
CA ARG A 29 -16.47 11.17 5.49
C ARG A 29 -16.67 12.67 5.44
N ARG A 30 -16.20 13.24 4.36
CA ARG A 30 -16.33 14.66 4.10
C ARG A 30 -16.69 14.94 2.65
N PHE A 31 -17.29 16.08 2.41
CA PHE A 31 -17.52 16.60 1.07
C PHE A 31 -16.29 17.39 0.59
N VAL A 32 -15.73 16.94 -0.51
CA VAL A 32 -14.61 17.56 -1.22
C VAL A 32 -14.99 17.60 -2.69
N CYS A 33 -14.57 18.57 -3.48
CA CYS A 33 -14.95 18.59 -4.88
C CYS A 33 -14.36 17.41 -5.66
N HIS A 34 -15.05 16.98 -6.72
CA HIS A 34 -14.63 15.85 -7.55
C HIS A 34 -13.19 15.98 -8.04
N LYS A 35 -12.80 17.21 -8.44
CA LYS A 35 -11.43 17.50 -8.90
C LYS A 35 -10.38 17.17 -7.85
N HIS A 36 -10.56 17.68 -6.60
CA HIS A 36 -9.54 17.49 -5.57
C HIS A 36 -9.56 16.08 -4.98
N ASN A 37 -10.74 15.45 -4.88
CA ASN A 37 -10.82 14.04 -4.48
C ASN A 37 -10.11 13.10 -5.47
N ALA A 38 -10.27 13.33 -6.77
CA ALA A 38 -9.53 12.59 -7.79
C ALA A 38 -8.02 12.89 -7.74
N PHE A 39 -7.66 14.18 -7.61
CA PHE A 39 -6.26 14.62 -7.55
C PHE A 39 -5.50 13.92 -6.40
N THR A 40 -6.02 13.96 -5.17
CA THR A 40 -5.37 13.36 -4.00
C THR A 40 -5.20 11.85 -4.17
N ASN A 41 -6.26 11.17 -4.65
CA ASN A 41 -6.21 9.73 -4.88
C ASN A 41 -5.17 9.33 -5.94
N ASP A 42 -5.12 10.03 -7.08
CA ASP A 42 -4.30 9.62 -8.21
C ASP A 42 -2.83 10.02 -8.07
N ASN A 43 -2.53 11.12 -7.37
CA ASN A 43 -1.18 11.61 -7.23
C ASN A 43 -0.42 10.98 -6.07
N PHE A 44 -1.06 10.69 -4.94
CA PHE A 44 -0.33 10.19 -3.77
C PHE A 44 -1.05 9.12 -2.94
N GLU A 45 -2.35 9.21 -2.62
CA GLU A 45 -3.00 8.27 -1.70
C GLU A 45 -2.90 6.82 -2.18
N LYS A 46 -3.16 6.56 -3.45
CA LYS A 46 -3.11 5.22 -4.03
C LYS A 46 -1.72 4.60 -3.92
N ARG A 47 -0.66 5.39 -4.12
CA ARG A 47 0.72 4.91 -4.02
C ARG A 47 1.12 4.69 -2.56
N ALA A 48 0.86 5.66 -1.68
CA ALA A 48 1.10 5.52 -0.24
C ALA A 48 0.44 4.26 0.32
N ILE A 49 -0.83 4.02 -0.05
CA ILE A 49 -1.59 2.85 0.38
C ILE A 49 -0.98 1.56 -0.16
N SER A 50 -0.55 1.53 -1.44
CA SER A 50 0.04 0.32 -2.04
C SER A 50 1.39 -0.05 -1.41
N ASN A 51 2.16 0.93 -0.92
CA ASN A 51 3.39 0.66 -0.18
C ASN A 51 3.12 -0.09 1.14
N LEU A 52 1.91 0.01 1.68
CA LEU A 52 1.47 -0.69 2.89
C LEU A 52 0.80 -2.05 2.61
N ASP A 53 0.78 -2.54 1.37
CA ASP A 53 0.04 -3.75 0.99
C ASP A 53 0.47 -5.01 1.76
N PHE A 54 1.75 -5.12 2.15
CA PHE A 54 2.22 -6.19 3.03
C PHE A 54 1.48 -6.17 4.37
N PHE A 55 1.46 -5.03 5.05
CA PHE A 55 0.79 -4.88 6.36
C PHE A 55 -0.71 -5.06 6.23
N ARG A 56 -1.33 -4.46 5.20
CA ARG A 56 -2.77 -4.59 4.94
C ARG A 56 -3.18 -6.03 4.71
N SER A 57 -2.39 -6.79 3.94
CA SER A 57 -2.60 -8.20 3.69
C SER A 57 -2.41 -9.04 4.96
N SER A 58 -1.38 -8.76 5.76
CA SER A 58 -1.08 -9.44 7.02
C SER A 58 -2.18 -9.22 8.05
N LEU A 59 -2.75 -8.02 8.09
CA LEU A 59 -3.92 -7.69 8.94
C LEU A 59 -5.24 -8.27 8.41
N GLY A 60 -5.21 -8.98 7.29
CA GLY A 60 -6.41 -9.57 6.70
C GLY A 60 -7.38 -8.57 6.10
N LEU A 61 -6.94 -7.35 5.77
CA LEU A 61 -7.76 -6.35 5.10
C LEU A 61 -8.09 -6.80 3.68
N SER A 62 -9.18 -6.28 3.16
CA SER A 62 -9.65 -6.52 1.79
C SER A 62 -9.84 -5.20 1.06
N ASP A 63 -9.90 -5.24 -0.25
CA ASP A 63 -10.31 -4.08 -1.03
C ASP A 63 -11.81 -3.77 -0.86
N ARG A 64 -12.29 -2.69 -1.48
CA ARG A 64 -13.72 -2.29 -1.41
C ARG A 64 -14.67 -3.35 -1.98
N LYS A 65 -14.18 -4.28 -2.80
CA LYS A 65 -14.95 -5.36 -3.42
C LYS A 65 -14.82 -6.67 -2.63
N GLY A 66 -14.11 -6.67 -1.52
CA GLY A 66 -13.83 -7.85 -0.71
C GLY A 66 -12.72 -8.74 -1.27
N ALA A 67 -11.99 -8.28 -2.30
CA ALA A 67 -10.86 -9.04 -2.85
C ALA A 67 -9.64 -8.96 -1.91
N GLU A 68 -8.87 -10.04 -1.89
CA GLU A 68 -7.64 -10.13 -1.11
C GLU A 68 -6.60 -9.13 -1.62
N ILE A 69 -5.94 -8.47 -0.68
CA ILE A 69 -4.80 -7.60 -0.97
C ILE A 69 -3.57 -8.47 -1.18
N LYS A 70 -2.88 -8.22 -2.29
CA LYS A 70 -1.65 -8.93 -2.67
C LYS A 70 -0.47 -7.99 -2.68
N TYR A 71 0.65 -8.48 -2.21
CA TYR A 71 1.93 -7.77 -2.24
C TYR A 71 3.00 -8.58 -2.96
N LYS A 72 4.13 -7.96 -3.28
CA LYS A 72 5.27 -8.63 -3.91
C LYS A 72 6.24 -9.10 -2.83
N ALA A 73 6.68 -10.36 -2.96
CA ALA A 73 7.63 -10.98 -2.05
C ALA A 73 8.62 -11.85 -2.81
N ASN A 74 9.76 -12.10 -2.20
CA ASN A 74 10.65 -13.17 -2.61
C ASN A 74 10.26 -14.42 -1.84
N VAL A 75 10.15 -15.53 -2.56
CA VAL A 75 9.83 -16.83 -1.97
C VAL A 75 11.05 -17.70 -2.07
N ILE A 76 11.48 -18.26 -0.95
CA ILE A 76 12.63 -19.16 -0.89
C ILE A 76 12.10 -20.57 -0.62
N ILE A 77 12.42 -21.49 -1.51
CA ILE A 77 12.02 -22.90 -1.41
C ILE A 77 13.26 -23.74 -1.66
N ASP A 78 13.64 -24.59 -0.71
CA ASP A 78 14.81 -25.47 -0.83
C ASP A 78 16.08 -24.70 -1.26
N GLY A 79 16.26 -23.47 -0.71
CA GLY A 79 17.38 -22.59 -1.03
C GLY A 79 17.26 -21.82 -2.36
N ILE A 80 16.24 -22.09 -3.16
CA ILE A 80 15.99 -21.38 -4.43
C ILE A 80 15.14 -20.16 -4.19
N THR A 81 15.65 -18.98 -4.53
CA THR A 81 14.91 -17.72 -4.43
C THR A 81 14.09 -17.45 -5.70
N ILE A 82 12.79 -17.32 -5.54
CA ILE A 82 11.85 -16.96 -6.59
C ILE A 82 11.40 -15.51 -6.35
N PRO A 83 11.89 -14.55 -7.15
CA PRO A 83 11.64 -13.14 -6.89
C PRO A 83 10.25 -12.67 -7.36
N ASN A 84 9.77 -11.59 -6.74
CA ASN A 84 8.58 -10.83 -7.19
C ASN A 84 7.29 -11.65 -7.29
N ILE A 85 7.12 -12.65 -6.44
CA ILE A 85 5.90 -13.43 -6.38
C ILE A 85 4.78 -12.60 -5.75
N SER A 86 3.60 -12.65 -6.36
CA SER A 86 2.41 -12.02 -5.78
C SER A 86 1.81 -12.96 -4.75
N VAL A 87 1.87 -12.58 -3.48
CA VAL A 87 1.37 -13.36 -2.34
C VAL A 87 0.27 -12.61 -1.60
N SER A 88 -0.51 -13.32 -0.81
CA SER A 88 -1.48 -12.73 0.11
C SER A 88 -1.34 -13.42 1.48
N GLY A 89 -1.72 -12.71 2.55
CA GLY A 89 -1.68 -13.26 3.91
C GLY A 89 -2.68 -14.42 4.14
N ARG A 90 -3.62 -14.62 3.21
CA ARG A 90 -4.70 -15.62 3.35
C ARG A 90 -4.51 -16.87 2.50
N LYS A 91 -3.66 -16.82 1.47
CA LYS A 91 -3.49 -17.96 0.54
C LYS A 91 -2.05 -18.41 0.50
N SER A 92 -1.88 -19.72 0.61
CA SER A 92 -0.61 -20.36 0.32
C SER A 92 -0.20 -20.10 -1.13
N ILE A 93 1.09 -19.79 -1.33
CA ILE A 93 1.72 -19.63 -2.66
C ILE A 93 1.49 -20.86 -3.53
N TYR A 94 1.30 -22.02 -2.93
CA TYR A 94 1.14 -23.33 -3.57
C TYR A 94 -0.23 -23.58 -4.17
N GLU A 95 -1.23 -22.77 -3.81
CA GLU A 95 -2.57 -22.92 -4.38
C GLU A 95 -2.65 -22.46 -5.84
N ASP A 96 -1.68 -21.69 -6.32
CA ASP A 96 -1.61 -21.30 -7.73
C ASP A 96 -0.95 -22.38 -8.60
N LYS A 97 -1.62 -23.53 -8.71
CA LYS A 97 -1.19 -24.69 -9.51
C LYS A 97 -1.00 -24.39 -11.00
N LYS A 98 -1.27 -23.17 -11.46
CA LYS A 98 -1.25 -22.79 -12.88
C LYS A 98 -0.01 -21.99 -13.28
N ARG A 99 0.78 -21.48 -12.31
CA ARG A 99 1.92 -20.61 -12.59
C ARG A 99 3.25 -21.38 -12.65
N LEU A 100 4.10 -20.96 -13.58
CA LEU A 100 5.51 -21.29 -13.63
C LEU A 100 6.29 -20.01 -13.28
N PHE A 101 7.26 -20.14 -12.42
CA PHE A 101 8.07 -19.03 -11.93
C PHE A 101 9.49 -19.16 -12.50
N PRO A 102 9.93 -18.25 -13.40
CA PRO A 102 11.32 -18.21 -13.83
C PRO A 102 12.19 -17.69 -12.68
N THR A 103 13.29 -18.38 -12.46
CA THR A 103 14.30 -18.00 -11.47
C THR A 103 15.68 -18.43 -11.93
N GLU A 104 16.69 -18.30 -11.09
CA GLU A 104 18.06 -18.70 -11.36
C GLU A 104 18.59 -19.53 -10.21
N GLU A 105 19.23 -20.65 -10.51
CA GLU A 105 19.93 -21.52 -9.57
C GLU A 105 21.33 -21.77 -10.11
N ASN A 106 22.37 -21.42 -9.32
CA ASN A 106 23.77 -21.59 -9.69
C ASN A 106 24.15 -21.04 -11.08
N GLY A 107 23.63 -19.85 -11.44
CA GLY A 107 23.88 -19.21 -12.74
C GLY A 107 23.07 -19.80 -13.91
N LYS A 108 22.19 -20.76 -13.66
CA LYS A 108 21.33 -21.36 -14.68
C LYS A 108 19.90 -20.87 -14.53
N LYS A 109 19.24 -20.56 -15.66
CA LYS A 109 17.81 -20.24 -15.68
C LYS A 109 17.01 -21.50 -15.42
N VAL A 110 16.18 -21.49 -14.38
CA VAL A 110 15.30 -22.59 -14.00
C VAL A 110 13.84 -22.14 -13.98
N LEU A 111 12.93 -23.09 -14.11
CA LEU A 111 11.50 -22.87 -13.95
C LEU A 111 11.02 -23.65 -12.73
N VAL A 112 10.35 -22.96 -11.82
CA VAL A 112 9.75 -23.56 -10.63
C VAL A 112 8.22 -23.52 -10.76
N GLY A 113 7.53 -24.62 -10.46
CA GLY A 113 6.08 -24.66 -10.51
C GLY A 113 5.51 -26.08 -10.58
N ASN A 114 4.26 -26.17 -11.00
CA ASN A 114 3.55 -27.45 -11.10
C ASN A 114 4.19 -28.35 -12.14
N ILE A 115 4.50 -29.60 -11.76
CA ILE A 115 5.21 -30.58 -12.60
C ILE A 115 4.47 -30.89 -13.92
N GLU A 116 3.13 -30.92 -13.91
CA GLU A 116 2.35 -31.15 -15.12
C GLU A 116 2.48 -30.00 -16.11
N LYS A 117 2.58 -28.78 -15.60
CA LYS A 117 2.81 -27.57 -16.41
C LYS A 117 4.24 -27.51 -16.93
N LEU A 118 5.23 -27.93 -16.15
CA LEU A 118 6.62 -28.06 -16.59
C LEU A 118 6.73 -29.04 -17.75
N LYS A 119 6.11 -30.23 -17.63
CA LYS A 119 6.10 -31.26 -18.69
C LYS A 119 5.42 -30.82 -19.99
N GLN A 120 4.52 -29.84 -19.93
CA GLN A 120 3.88 -29.27 -21.14
C GLN A 120 4.77 -28.27 -21.89
N LYS A 121 5.86 -27.79 -21.30
CA LYS A 121 6.81 -26.90 -21.91
C LYS A 121 7.78 -27.69 -22.79
N LYS A 122 7.82 -27.38 -24.09
CA LYS A 122 8.66 -28.10 -25.07
C LYS A 122 10.17 -27.99 -24.83
N ASP A 123 10.59 -26.90 -24.16
CA ASP A 123 12.00 -26.57 -23.93
C ASP A 123 12.54 -27.02 -22.56
N VAL A 124 11.74 -27.77 -21.78
CA VAL A 124 12.13 -28.29 -20.47
C VAL A 124 12.62 -29.72 -20.61
N VAL A 125 13.88 -29.95 -20.28
CA VAL A 125 14.46 -31.29 -20.24
C VAL A 125 13.98 -31.97 -18.96
N THR A 126 13.15 -33.01 -19.10
CA THR A 126 12.52 -33.70 -17.97
C THR A 126 13.48 -34.42 -17.04
N GLU A 127 14.70 -34.69 -17.50
CA GLU A 127 15.79 -35.33 -16.73
C GLU A 127 16.36 -34.39 -15.64
N GLU A 128 16.11 -33.07 -15.77
CA GLU A 128 16.59 -32.06 -14.83
C GLU A 128 15.48 -31.61 -13.84
N ILE A 129 14.35 -32.31 -13.77
CA ILE A 129 13.28 -31.97 -12.82
C ILE A 129 13.70 -32.40 -11.42
N LYS A 130 13.97 -31.39 -10.56
CA LYS A 130 14.20 -31.57 -9.14
C LYS A 130 12.87 -31.34 -8.39
N LEU A 131 12.51 -32.25 -7.50
CA LEU A 131 11.43 -32.02 -6.55
C LEU A 131 11.98 -31.17 -5.41
N LEU A 132 11.36 -30.01 -5.17
CA LEU A 132 11.72 -29.13 -4.09
C LEU A 132 11.07 -29.56 -2.79
N ASP A 133 11.80 -29.46 -1.69
CA ASP A 133 11.24 -29.65 -0.37
C ASP A 133 10.40 -28.43 0.00
N MET A 134 9.12 -28.68 0.23
CA MET A 134 8.11 -27.67 0.53
C MET A 134 7.90 -27.51 2.04
N SER A 135 8.63 -28.24 2.87
CA SER A 135 8.49 -28.15 4.33
C SER A 135 9.08 -26.85 4.91
N ASP A 136 10.02 -26.25 4.19
CA ASP A 136 10.74 -25.05 4.67
C ASP A 136 10.64 -23.89 3.65
N VAL A 137 9.44 -23.35 3.55
CA VAL A 137 9.17 -22.22 2.66
C VAL A 137 9.25 -20.91 3.42
N VAL A 138 10.12 -20.04 2.96
CA VAL A 138 10.29 -18.71 3.53
C VAL A 138 9.74 -17.67 2.57
N VAL A 139 8.84 -16.82 3.08
CA VAL A 139 8.37 -15.61 2.36
C VAL A 139 9.16 -14.43 2.91
N SER A 140 9.99 -13.83 2.06
CA SER A 140 10.82 -12.69 2.43
C SER A 140 10.30 -11.42 1.76
N VAL A 141 10.03 -10.41 2.56
CA VAL A 141 9.68 -9.07 2.10
C VAL A 141 10.71 -8.09 2.62
N THR A 142 11.29 -7.32 1.72
CA THR A 142 12.22 -6.25 2.08
C THR A 142 11.52 -4.92 1.81
N PHE A 143 11.51 -4.04 2.79
CA PHE A 143 11.00 -2.67 2.67
C PHE A 143 11.91 -1.72 3.44
N SER A 144 11.99 -0.49 2.96
CA SER A 144 12.62 0.61 3.69
C SER A 144 11.57 1.30 4.56
N ILE A 145 11.90 1.56 5.82
CA ILE A 145 11.04 2.35 6.72
C ILE A 145 10.86 3.76 6.13
N GLU A 146 11.90 4.29 5.52
CA GLU A 146 11.85 5.60 4.86
C GLU A 146 10.87 5.61 3.68
N GLU A 147 10.90 4.58 2.82
CA GLU A 147 9.93 4.46 1.72
C GLU A 147 8.49 4.31 2.22
N LEU A 148 8.29 3.62 3.34
CA LEU A 148 6.95 3.39 3.90
C LEU A 148 6.36 4.63 4.56
N PHE A 149 7.15 5.36 5.34
CA PHE A 149 6.63 6.40 6.24
C PHE A 149 7.12 7.82 5.91
N ALA A 150 8.22 7.95 5.16
CA ALA A 150 8.83 9.23 4.81
C ALA A 150 8.82 9.53 3.31
N SER A 151 8.17 8.70 2.49
CA SER A 151 7.97 9.01 1.08
C SER A 151 7.08 10.25 0.91
N ASP A 152 7.31 11.02 -0.13
CA ASP A 152 6.51 12.22 -0.42
C ASP A 152 5.01 11.86 -0.54
N GLU A 153 4.67 10.71 -1.13
CA GLU A 153 3.28 10.24 -1.21
C GLU A 153 2.67 9.99 0.18
N MET A 154 3.45 9.44 1.11
CA MET A 154 2.97 9.22 2.48
C MET A 154 2.79 10.53 3.22
N LEU A 155 3.74 11.45 3.10
CA LEU A 155 3.66 12.79 3.72
C LEU A 155 2.44 13.56 3.22
N HIS A 156 2.19 13.59 1.90
CA HIS A 156 0.99 14.19 1.33
C HIS A 156 -0.30 13.52 1.83
N THR A 157 -0.29 12.18 1.96
CA THR A 157 -1.45 11.43 2.48
C THR A 157 -1.72 11.79 3.93
N VAL A 158 -0.69 11.86 4.77
CA VAL A 158 -0.83 12.25 6.19
C VAL A 158 -1.30 13.69 6.32
N ALA A 159 -0.72 14.62 5.55
CA ALA A 159 -1.12 16.02 5.54
C ALA A 159 -2.60 16.19 5.13
N LYS A 160 -3.03 15.48 4.08
CA LYS A 160 -4.43 15.46 3.64
C LYS A 160 -5.34 14.95 4.76
N ILE A 161 -5.00 13.84 5.40
CA ILE A 161 -5.78 13.27 6.51
C ILE A 161 -5.88 14.28 7.66
N ALA A 162 -4.74 14.86 8.07
CA ALA A 162 -4.70 15.82 9.16
C ALA A 162 -5.56 17.07 8.87
N TYR A 163 -5.43 17.63 7.68
CA TYR A 163 -6.20 18.81 7.27
C TYR A 163 -7.70 18.53 7.18
N GLU A 164 -8.09 17.44 6.51
CA GLU A 164 -9.50 17.08 6.37
C GLU A 164 -10.13 16.73 7.73
N TRP A 165 -9.37 16.06 8.61
CA TRP A 165 -9.81 15.74 9.97
C TRP A 165 -9.95 16.99 10.82
N PHE A 166 -8.97 17.90 10.77
CA PHE A 166 -9.04 19.20 11.43
C PHE A 166 -10.29 19.99 11.01
N CYS A 167 -10.52 20.07 9.70
CA CYS A 167 -11.71 20.73 9.17
C CYS A 167 -13.02 20.05 9.62
N ALA A 168 -13.02 18.70 9.73
CA ALA A 168 -14.20 17.98 10.17
C ALA A 168 -14.54 18.24 11.65
N VAL A 169 -13.52 18.20 12.52
CA VAL A 169 -13.67 18.41 13.96
C VAL A 169 -14.08 19.86 14.29
N ASN A 170 -13.57 20.83 13.52
CA ASN A 170 -13.86 22.25 13.74
C ASN A 170 -15.02 22.78 12.87
N GLU A 171 -15.78 21.89 12.21
CA GLU A 171 -16.93 22.23 11.36
C GLU A 171 -16.63 23.26 10.25
N ILE A 172 -15.37 23.25 9.74
CA ILE A 172 -14.93 24.13 8.66
C ILE A 172 -15.47 23.58 7.35
N ASN A 173 -16.35 24.32 6.68
CA ASN A 173 -17.12 23.88 5.52
C ASN A 173 -16.84 24.69 4.25
N GLU A 174 -15.79 25.50 4.26
CA GLU A 174 -15.31 26.26 3.11
C GLU A 174 -13.80 26.50 3.22
N PHE A 175 -13.16 26.83 2.10
CA PHE A 175 -11.76 27.20 2.05
C PHE A 175 -11.59 28.66 2.41
N VAL A 176 -10.75 28.93 3.43
CA VAL A 176 -10.36 30.27 3.88
C VAL A 176 -8.89 30.45 3.55
N PRO A 177 -8.53 31.12 2.41
CA PRO A 177 -7.13 31.21 1.95
C PRO A 177 -6.18 31.81 2.98
N GLU A 178 -6.63 32.84 3.73
CA GLU A 178 -5.84 33.52 4.73
C GLU A 178 -5.37 32.61 5.87
N CYS A 179 -6.12 31.53 6.11
CA CYS A 179 -5.82 30.57 7.18
C CYS A 179 -5.14 29.30 6.70
N TYR A 180 -5.50 28.81 5.50
CA TYR A 180 -5.18 27.44 5.10
C TYR A 180 -4.45 27.31 3.78
N LYS A 181 -4.11 28.42 3.11
CA LYS A 181 -3.48 28.39 1.77
C LYS A 181 -2.21 27.57 1.76
N GLU A 182 -1.31 27.77 2.73
CA GLU A 182 -0.01 27.12 2.78
C GLU A 182 -0.14 25.58 2.85
N ILE A 183 -0.97 25.06 3.76
CA ILE A 183 -1.19 23.60 3.88
C ILE A 183 -1.91 23.04 2.65
N VAL A 184 -2.86 23.78 2.08
CA VAL A 184 -3.59 23.36 0.89
C VAL A 184 -2.67 23.32 -0.34
N ASP A 185 -1.86 24.35 -0.56
CA ASP A 185 -0.89 24.39 -1.64
C ASP A 185 0.12 23.22 -1.54
N SER A 186 0.55 22.89 -0.32
CA SER A 186 1.44 21.76 -0.08
C SER A 186 0.74 20.43 -0.34
N ILE A 187 -0.49 20.22 0.10
CA ILE A 187 -1.26 19.01 -0.20
C ILE A 187 -1.50 18.87 -1.71
N LEU A 188 -1.76 19.98 -2.40
CA LEU A 188 -2.00 20.01 -3.84
C LEU A 188 -0.70 20.02 -4.67
N MET A 189 0.45 19.83 -4.04
CA MET A 189 1.78 19.74 -4.67
C MET A 189 2.21 21.06 -5.35
N GLU A 190 1.66 22.20 -4.95
CA GLU A 190 2.07 23.52 -5.40
C GLU A 190 3.28 24.06 -4.59
N GLN A 191 3.53 23.46 -3.40
CA GLN A 191 4.69 23.71 -2.53
C GLN A 191 5.25 22.39 -1.99
N PRO A 192 6.54 22.35 -1.58
CA PRO A 192 7.13 21.15 -1.00
C PRO A 192 6.43 20.76 0.30
N ILE A 193 6.00 19.48 0.41
CA ILE A 193 5.31 18.98 1.59
C ILE A 193 6.16 19.04 2.86
N LYS A 194 7.49 18.94 2.72
CA LYS A 194 8.45 18.96 3.83
C LYS A 194 8.53 20.32 4.54
N ASP A 195 7.98 21.37 3.94
CA ASP A 195 7.91 22.70 4.58
C ASP A 195 6.79 22.78 5.63
N VAL A 196 5.80 21.88 5.54
CA VAL A 196 4.62 21.88 6.42
C VAL A 196 4.44 20.57 7.23
N VAL A 197 5.16 19.51 6.87
CA VAL A 197 5.10 18.21 7.58
C VAL A 197 6.51 17.81 7.99
N GLU A 198 6.72 17.71 9.30
CA GLU A 198 7.95 17.20 9.88
C GLU A 198 7.75 15.78 10.39
N ILE A 199 8.73 14.90 10.11
CA ILE A 199 8.79 13.57 10.70
C ILE A 199 9.59 13.67 11.97
N VAL A 200 8.91 13.59 13.10
CA VAL A 200 9.56 13.49 14.41
C VAL A 200 9.79 12.01 14.71
N VAL A 201 11.04 11.56 14.62
CA VAL A 201 11.43 10.24 15.13
C VAL A 201 11.70 10.39 16.63
N ASP A 202 10.69 10.15 17.44
CA ASP A 202 10.91 10.04 18.88
C ASP A 202 11.60 8.70 19.16
N GLY A 203 12.75 8.72 19.87
CA GLY A 203 13.51 7.53 20.24
C GLY A 203 12.77 6.56 21.18
N ASN A 204 11.51 6.85 21.53
CA ASN A 204 10.62 6.02 22.32
C ASN A 204 9.61 5.19 21.53
N LEU A 205 9.93 4.86 20.27
CA LEU A 205 9.08 3.96 19.46
C LEU A 205 8.76 2.62 20.15
N ASP A 206 9.62 2.19 21.09
CA ASP A 206 9.41 0.99 21.89
C ASP A 206 8.16 1.06 22.81
N TYR A 207 7.71 2.25 23.18
CA TYR A 207 6.49 2.43 23.96
C TYR A 207 5.22 2.35 23.11
N ALA A 208 5.25 2.92 21.92
CA ALA A 208 4.10 2.92 21.01
C ALA A 208 3.77 1.52 20.46
N LEU A 209 4.78 0.66 20.28
CA LEU A 209 4.57 -0.72 19.81
C LEU A 209 4.08 -1.66 20.92
N LYS A 210 4.37 -1.39 22.19
CA LYS A 210 3.88 -2.20 23.31
C LYS A 210 2.39 -2.05 23.58
N ASP A 211 1.83 -0.87 23.31
CA ASP A 211 0.40 -0.61 23.53
C ASP A 211 -0.49 -1.11 22.36
N ILE A 212 0.10 -1.46 21.23
CA ILE A 212 -0.62 -2.01 20.06
C ILE A 212 -0.71 -3.55 20.10
N CYS A 213 0.12 -4.21 20.91
CA CYS A 213 0.21 -5.67 21.01
C CYS A 213 -0.53 -6.27 22.23
N HIS A 214 -1.43 -5.54 22.84
CA HIS A 214 -2.33 -6.01 23.91
C HIS A 214 -3.81 -5.90 23.44
#